data_9b687065536164090463587a487e6594
#
_entry.id   9b687065536164090463587a487e6594
#
_cell.length_a   1.000
_cell.length_b   1.000
_cell.length_c   1.000
_cell.angle_alpha   90.00
_cell.angle_beta   90.00
_cell.angle_gamma   90.00
#
_symmetry.space_group_name_H-M   'P 1'
#
loop_
_entity.id
_entity.type
_entity.pdbx_description
1 polymer ?
#
loop_
_entity_poly.entity_id
_entity_poly.type
_entity_poly.pdbx_seq_one_letter_code
_entity_poly.pdbx_strand_id
1 'polypeptide(L)'
;FTRTGERYDVIFDNVEAQPLAAVRRALTPSGTLIPNSGRGGRWLGPIGRIVTARVLSGFTRQRLRPFTSVGKHSDLLTLAEMLASGQVKPVIDRTYPLDKAADALGYIATGHTRGKVAITV
;
A
#
# COMPACT_ATOMS: atom_id res chain seq x y z
N PHE A 1 -6.75 4.81 11.32
CA PHE A 1 -7.62 3.63 11.53
C PHE A 1 -7.14 2.76 12.70
N THR A 2 -5.84 2.63 12.96
CA THR A 2 -5.31 1.80 14.05
C THR A 2 -5.53 2.38 15.46
N ARG A 3 -6.03 3.60 15.58
CA ARG A 3 -6.24 4.34 16.85
C ARG A 3 -7.70 4.72 17.10
N THR A 4 -8.62 4.37 16.21
CA THR A 4 -10.06 4.71 16.32
C THR A 4 -10.83 3.79 17.25
N GLY A 5 -10.27 2.64 17.62
CA GLY A 5 -10.97 1.58 18.36
C GLY A 5 -11.87 0.70 17.49
N GLU A 6 -12.08 1.07 16.24
CA GLU A 6 -12.84 0.27 15.28
C GLU A 6 -12.10 -1.00 14.86
N ARG A 7 -12.85 -2.02 14.46
CA ARG A 7 -12.32 -3.29 13.96
C ARG A 7 -12.87 -3.58 12.57
N TYR A 8 -11.98 -4.12 11.74
CA TYR A 8 -12.25 -4.39 10.32
C TYR A 8 -12.12 -5.88 10.02
N ASP A 9 -13.02 -6.40 9.21
CA ASP A 9 -12.95 -7.79 8.74
C ASP A 9 -11.87 -7.99 7.68
N VAL A 10 -11.59 -6.95 6.90
CA VAL A 10 -10.53 -6.95 5.89
C VAL A 10 -9.77 -5.63 5.95
N ILE A 11 -8.44 -5.74 6.01
CA ILE A 11 -7.53 -4.60 5.84
C ILE A 11 -6.65 -4.90 4.64
N PHE A 12 -6.74 -4.05 3.60
CA PHE A 12 -5.84 -4.06 2.45
C PHE A 12 -4.79 -2.97 2.64
N ASP A 13 -3.57 -3.37 2.97
CA ASP A 13 -2.50 -2.44 3.35
C ASP A 13 -1.53 -2.24 2.20
N ASN A 14 -1.72 -1.15 1.45
CA ASN A 14 -0.89 -0.75 0.32
C ASN A 14 0.36 0.03 0.70
N VAL A 15 0.44 0.56 1.91
CA VAL A 15 1.49 1.50 2.30
C VAL A 15 2.40 0.94 3.38
N GLU A 16 1.84 0.04 4.21
CA GLU A 16 2.53 -0.57 5.36
C GLU A 16 3.20 0.47 6.29
N ALA A 17 2.56 1.62 6.45
CA ALA A 17 3.08 2.71 7.29
C ALA A 17 2.95 2.40 8.79
N GLN A 18 2.09 1.44 9.17
CA GLN A 18 1.82 1.11 10.57
C GLN A 18 2.50 -0.19 10.99
N PRO A 19 2.92 -0.31 12.25
CA PRO A 19 3.44 -1.57 12.79
C PRO A 19 2.41 -2.70 12.65
N LEU A 20 2.85 -3.90 12.25
CA LEU A 20 1.98 -5.06 12.04
C LEU A 20 1.09 -5.35 13.27
N ALA A 21 1.64 -5.20 14.48
CA ALA A 21 0.87 -5.39 15.71
C ALA A 21 -0.28 -4.40 15.86
N ALA A 22 -0.11 -3.15 15.41
CA ALA A 22 -1.17 -2.13 15.44
C ALA A 22 -2.27 -2.43 14.42
N VAL A 23 -1.88 -2.84 13.20
CA VAL A 23 -2.83 -3.24 12.16
C VAL A 23 -3.63 -4.47 12.60
N ARG A 24 -2.98 -5.45 13.21
CA ARG A 24 -3.65 -6.65 13.73
C ARG A 24 -4.66 -6.37 14.84
N ARG A 25 -4.39 -5.39 15.71
CA ARG A 25 -5.35 -4.94 16.72
C ARG A 25 -6.60 -4.31 16.12
N ALA A 26 -6.49 -3.71 14.95
CA ALA A 26 -7.61 -3.15 14.21
C ALA A 26 -8.40 -4.21 13.40
N LEU A 27 -7.95 -5.46 13.33
CA LEU A 27 -8.71 -6.55 12.73
C LEU A 27 -9.71 -7.14 13.74
N THR A 28 -10.82 -7.64 13.21
CA THR A 28 -11.69 -8.56 13.96
C THR A 28 -10.94 -9.86 14.31
N PRO A 29 -11.44 -10.66 15.27
CA PRO A 29 -10.78 -11.92 15.65
C PRO A 29 -10.55 -12.91 14.50
N SER A 30 -11.40 -12.89 13.46
CA SER A 30 -11.29 -13.71 12.25
C SER A 30 -10.92 -12.91 11.00
N GLY A 31 -10.54 -11.65 11.17
CA GLY A 31 -10.26 -10.74 10.06
C GLY A 31 -9.04 -11.12 9.22
N THR A 32 -9.00 -10.57 8.02
CA THR A 32 -7.95 -10.83 7.04
C THR A 32 -7.13 -9.57 6.77
N LEU A 33 -5.82 -9.69 6.90
CA LEU A 33 -4.86 -8.66 6.45
C LEU A 33 -4.28 -9.08 5.09
N ILE A 34 -4.33 -8.16 4.13
CA ILE A 34 -3.75 -8.31 2.79
C ILE A 34 -2.67 -7.24 2.63
N PRO A 35 -1.40 -7.55 2.97
CA PRO A 35 -0.30 -6.64 2.70
C PRO A 35 0.04 -6.69 1.21
N ASN A 36 0.14 -5.51 0.58
CA ASN A 36 0.43 -5.36 -0.86
C ASN A 36 1.72 -4.58 -1.13
N SER A 37 2.40 -4.09 -0.11
CA SER A 37 3.69 -3.42 -0.25
C SER A 37 4.75 -4.13 0.58
N GLY A 38 5.96 -4.15 0.07
CA GLY A 38 7.10 -4.73 0.76
C GLY A 38 8.05 -3.66 1.26
N ARG A 39 7.67 -2.87 2.28
CA ARG A 39 8.69 -2.17 3.07
C ARG A 39 9.44 -3.21 3.90
N GLY A 40 10.34 -3.93 3.23
CA GLY A 40 11.25 -4.84 3.89
C GLY A 40 12.26 -4.08 4.74
N GLY A 41 12.44 -4.48 5.99
CA GLY A 41 13.55 -4.03 6.83
C GLY A 41 14.89 -4.35 6.14
N ARG A 42 15.90 -3.55 6.42
CA ARG A 42 17.24 -3.52 5.80
C ARG A 42 17.97 -4.88 5.72
N TRP A 43 17.56 -5.89 6.50
CA TRP A 43 18.25 -7.18 6.59
C TRP A 43 17.45 -8.40 6.11
N LEU A 44 16.14 -8.38 6.22
CA LEU A 44 15.30 -9.55 5.90
C LEU A 44 14.19 -9.25 4.87
N GLY A 45 14.10 -8.02 4.39
CA GLY A 45 13.09 -7.63 3.42
C GLY A 45 11.66 -8.04 3.84
N PRO A 46 10.80 -8.35 2.87
CA PRO A 46 9.44 -8.83 3.13
C PRO A 46 9.38 -10.16 3.88
N ILE A 47 10.45 -10.95 3.82
CA ILE A 47 10.50 -12.31 4.38
C ILE A 47 10.34 -12.30 5.92
N GLY A 48 10.96 -11.35 6.61
CA GLY A 48 10.84 -11.23 8.07
C GLY A 48 9.41 -11.01 8.54
N ARG A 49 8.64 -10.18 7.82
CA ARG A 49 7.21 -9.93 8.11
C ARG A 49 6.34 -11.14 7.81
N ILE A 50 6.62 -11.83 6.72
CA ILE A 50 5.88 -13.04 6.31
C ILE A 50 6.11 -14.16 7.32
N VAL A 51 7.35 -14.39 7.76
CA VAL A 51 7.68 -15.42 8.77
C VAL A 51 7.04 -15.08 10.12
N THR A 52 7.22 -13.85 10.60
CA THR A 52 6.60 -13.40 11.86
C THR A 52 5.07 -13.50 11.81
N ALA A 53 4.48 -13.17 10.68
CA ALA A 53 3.05 -13.25 10.47
C ALA A 53 2.56 -14.71 10.43
N ARG A 54 3.33 -15.62 9.84
CA ARG A 54 2.99 -17.03 9.76
C ARG A 54 3.09 -17.72 11.13
N VAL A 55 4.11 -17.42 11.91
CA VAL A 55 4.25 -17.90 13.29
C VAL A 55 3.13 -17.37 14.17
N LEU A 56 2.78 -16.10 14.05
CA LEU A 56 1.69 -15.49 14.83
C LEU A 56 0.29 -15.95 14.38
N SER A 57 0.12 -16.35 13.11
CA SER A 57 -1.18 -16.84 12.62
C SER A 57 -1.55 -18.22 13.19
N GLY A 58 -0.56 -19.02 13.63
CA GLY A 58 -0.80 -20.30 14.31
C GLY A 58 -1.51 -20.17 15.65
N PHE A 59 -1.45 -18.99 16.29
CA PHE A 59 -2.07 -18.71 17.59
C PHE A 59 -3.31 -17.82 17.53
N THR A 60 -3.73 -17.41 16.33
CA THR A 60 -4.89 -16.52 16.15
C THR A 60 -5.73 -16.97 14.97
N ARG A 61 -7.04 -16.69 15.02
CA ARG A 61 -7.96 -16.94 13.90
C ARG A 61 -7.81 -15.91 12.76
N GLN A 62 -6.99 -14.87 12.94
CA GLN A 62 -6.72 -13.87 11.90
C GLN A 62 -5.92 -14.47 10.76
N ARG A 63 -6.26 -14.09 9.54
CA ARG A 63 -5.61 -14.58 8.32
C ARG A 63 -4.68 -13.51 7.76
N LEU A 64 -3.46 -13.90 7.40
CA LEU A 64 -2.54 -13.05 6.64
C LEU A 64 -2.43 -13.61 5.22
N ARG A 65 -2.86 -12.82 4.23
CA ARG A 65 -2.82 -13.20 2.81
C ARG A 65 -2.02 -12.16 2.04
N PRO A 66 -0.69 -12.32 1.95
CA PRO A 66 0.12 -11.41 1.15
C PRO A 66 -0.34 -11.47 -0.31
N PHE A 67 -0.46 -10.31 -0.92
CA PHE A 67 -0.79 -10.14 -2.32
C PHE A 67 0.46 -9.65 -3.06
N THR A 68 0.81 -10.34 -4.14
CA THR A 68 1.89 -9.91 -5.03
C THR A 68 1.29 -9.67 -6.39
N SER A 69 1.32 -8.42 -6.84
CA SER A 69 0.91 -8.05 -8.19
C SER A 69 2.11 -8.22 -9.14
N VAL A 70 1.93 -9.02 -10.17
CA VAL A 70 2.88 -9.10 -11.28
C VAL A 70 2.25 -8.34 -12.44
N GLY A 71 2.78 -7.13 -12.70
CA GLY A 71 2.31 -6.30 -13.81
C GLY A 71 2.57 -6.98 -15.15
N LYS A 72 1.53 -7.09 -15.98
CA LYS A 72 1.61 -7.60 -17.34
C LYS A 72 1.46 -6.44 -18.32
N HIS A 73 2.07 -6.57 -19.49
CA HIS A 73 1.92 -5.57 -20.55
C HIS A 73 0.44 -5.37 -20.95
N SER A 74 -0.34 -6.47 -21.00
CA SER A 74 -1.78 -6.42 -21.26
C SER A 74 -2.55 -5.56 -20.25
N ASP A 75 -2.17 -5.60 -18.96
CA ASP A 75 -2.82 -4.83 -17.91
C ASP A 75 -2.55 -3.33 -18.10
N LEU A 76 -1.33 -2.97 -18.55
CA LEU A 76 -0.97 -1.58 -18.85
C LEU A 76 -1.75 -1.05 -20.06
N LEU A 77 -1.96 -1.87 -21.10
CA LEU A 77 -2.80 -1.50 -22.26
C LEU A 77 -4.25 -1.27 -21.81
N THR A 78 -4.82 -2.17 -21.04
CA THR A 78 -6.18 -2.02 -20.50
C THR A 78 -6.30 -0.73 -19.67
N LEU A 79 -5.33 -0.44 -18.80
CA LEU A 79 -5.31 0.79 -18.02
C LEU A 79 -5.21 2.04 -18.91
N ALA A 80 -4.40 1.99 -19.98
CA ALA A 80 -4.30 3.08 -20.93
C ALA A 80 -5.63 3.35 -21.65
N GLU A 81 -6.34 2.31 -22.07
CA GLU A 81 -7.68 2.41 -22.67
C GLU A 81 -8.69 3.01 -21.68
N MET A 82 -8.69 2.58 -20.43
CA MET A 82 -9.56 3.12 -19.39
C MET A 82 -9.27 4.60 -19.10
N LEU A 83 -8.01 5.01 -19.14
CA LEU A 83 -7.61 6.41 -19.02
C LEU A 83 -8.08 7.22 -20.24
N ALA A 84 -7.84 6.72 -21.46
CA ALA A 84 -8.23 7.39 -22.71
C ALA A 84 -9.75 7.54 -22.84
N SER A 85 -10.52 6.55 -22.40
CA SER A 85 -12.00 6.59 -22.42
C SER A 85 -12.60 7.40 -21.24
N GLY A 86 -11.78 7.85 -20.31
CA GLY A 86 -12.23 8.60 -19.13
C GLY A 86 -12.93 7.75 -18.06
N GLN A 87 -12.93 6.42 -18.18
CA GLN A 87 -13.43 5.51 -17.15
C GLN A 87 -12.61 5.61 -15.85
N VAL A 88 -11.32 5.88 -15.97
CA VAL A 88 -10.43 6.18 -14.85
C VAL A 88 -9.87 7.58 -15.04
N LYS A 89 -10.01 8.42 -14.03
CA LYS A 89 -9.43 9.77 -14.00
C LYS A 89 -8.41 9.85 -12.88
N PRO A 90 -7.11 9.98 -13.19
CA PRO A 90 -6.11 10.19 -12.15
C PRO A 90 -6.32 11.56 -11.51
N VAL A 91 -6.30 11.59 -10.18
CA VAL A 91 -6.31 12.84 -9.43
C VAL A 91 -4.88 13.32 -9.32
N ILE A 92 -4.55 14.45 -9.93
CA ILE A 92 -3.25 15.10 -9.78
C ILE A 92 -3.35 16.08 -8.61
N ASP A 93 -2.60 15.83 -7.56
CA ASP A 93 -2.52 16.68 -6.38
C ASP A 93 -1.59 17.88 -6.64
N ARG A 94 -0.39 17.61 -7.19
CA ARG A 94 0.61 18.63 -7.53
C ARG A 94 1.39 18.26 -8.77
N THR A 95 1.86 19.30 -9.46
CA THR A 95 2.78 19.17 -10.60
C THR A 95 4.06 19.96 -10.29
N TYR A 96 5.20 19.39 -10.60
CA TYR A 96 6.51 20.01 -10.44
C TYR A 96 7.25 19.96 -11.77
N PRO A 97 8.05 20.98 -12.12
CA PRO A 97 8.98 20.88 -13.23
C PRO A 97 10.16 19.95 -12.85
N LEU A 98 10.86 19.42 -13.84
CA LEU A 98 11.90 18.41 -13.64
C LEU A 98 13.03 18.88 -12.71
N ASP A 99 13.41 20.15 -12.77
CA ASP A 99 14.42 20.76 -11.90
C ASP A 99 14.01 20.79 -10.41
N LYS A 100 12.71 20.60 -10.12
CA LYS A 100 12.13 20.50 -8.79
C LYS A 100 11.75 19.07 -8.37
N ALA A 101 12.30 18.07 -9.04
CA ALA A 101 12.00 16.67 -8.72
C ALA A 101 12.35 16.29 -7.28
N ALA A 102 13.40 16.88 -6.69
CA ALA A 102 13.76 16.66 -5.29
C ALA A 102 12.67 17.17 -4.33
N ASP A 103 12.07 18.32 -4.62
CA ASP A 103 10.97 18.88 -3.82
C ASP A 103 9.71 18.02 -3.94
N ALA A 104 9.44 17.48 -5.14
CA ALA A 104 8.34 16.53 -5.38
C ALA A 104 8.50 15.25 -4.55
N LEU A 105 9.70 14.68 -4.50
CA LEU A 105 10.00 13.50 -3.67
C LEU A 105 9.88 13.82 -2.18
N GLY A 106 10.37 14.98 -1.75
CA GLY A 106 10.20 15.47 -0.39
C GLY A 106 8.72 15.57 0.01
N TYR A 107 7.88 16.10 -0.89
CA TYR A 107 6.44 16.19 -0.66
C TYR A 107 5.78 14.79 -0.54
N ILE A 108 6.12 13.86 -1.44
CA ILE A 108 5.63 12.47 -1.37
C ILE A 108 6.04 11.80 -0.05
N ALA A 109 7.27 12.05 0.42
CA ALA A 109 7.79 11.47 1.66
C ALA A 109 7.02 11.91 2.91
N THR A 110 6.30 13.04 2.86
CA THR A 110 5.42 13.48 3.98
C THR A 110 4.24 12.55 4.22
N GLY A 111 3.86 11.72 3.22
CA GLY A 111 2.70 10.82 3.30
C GLY A 111 1.34 11.52 3.26
N HIS A 112 1.29 12.82 2.93
CA HIS A 112 0.06 13.63 2.93
C HIS A 112 -0.45 13.95 1.51
N THR A 113 0.06 13.29 0.49
CA THR A 113 -0.41 13.45 -0.89
C THR A 113 -1.87 12.99 -1.03
N ARG A 114 -2.70 13.81 -1.66
CA ARG A 114 -4.13 13.54 -1.90
C ARG A 114 -4.42 13.00 -3.30
N GLY A 115 -3.37 12.62 -4.01
CA GLY A 115 -3.44 12.12 -5.38
C GLY A 115 -2.06 11.82 -5.91
N LYS A 116 -1.89 11.90 -7.21
CA LYS A 116 -0.59 11.70 -7.87
C LYS A 116 0.21 13.00 -7.89
N VAL A 117 1.52 12.89 -7.75
CA VAL A 117 2.45 13.98 -8.02
C VAL A 117 3.02 13.76 -9.40
N ALA A 118 2.86 14.76 -10.27
CA ALA A 118 3.34 14.72 -11.64
C ALA A 118 4.63 15.56 -11.78
N ILE A 119 5.50 15.14 -12.68
CA ILE A 119 6.68 15.92 -13.09
C ILE A 119 6.52 16.24 -14.58
N THR A 120 6.67 17.51 -14.93
CA THR A 120 6.68 17.97 -16.32
C THR A 120 8.11 18.09 -16.80
N VAL A 121 8.35 17.68 -18.03
CA VAL A 121 9.63 17.78 -18.74
C VAL A 121 9.57 18.93 -19.74
#